data_5cc85a136e17f3531a025f9c1c827abc
#
_entry.id   5cc85a136e17f3531a025f9c1c827abc
#
_cell.length_a   1.000
_cell.length_b   1.000
_cell.length_c   1.000
_cell.angle_alpha   90.00
_cell.angle_beta   90.00
_cell.angle_gamma   90.00
#
_symmetry.space_group_name_H-M   'P 1'
#
loop_
_entity.id
_entity.type
_entity.pdbx_description
1 polymer ?
#
loop_
_entity_poly.entity_id
_entity_poly.type
_entity_poly.pdbx_seq_one_letter_code
_entity_poly.pdbx_strand_id
1 'polypeptide(L)'
;MGKLNDREIASLLSEPIISFITTLNRDGSPHTSPVWHMAQDGKVIVATGSSTVKSNNIAKDPRVSLVAAAGRSPQPWVQINGKAVVSKPE
;
A
#
# COMPACT_ATOMS: atom_id res chain seq x y z
N MET A 1 -16.64 15.63 6.46
CA MET A 1 -15.31 15.59 5.86
C MET A 1 -15.42 15.12 4.41
N GLY A 2 -14.88 15.88 3.47
CA GLY A 2 -14.98 15.55 2.06
C GLY A 2 -13.95 14.51 1.64
N LYS A 3 -14.23 13.85 0.54
CA LYS A 3 -13.25 12.93 -0.06
C LYS A 3 -12.11 13.74 -0.67
N LEU A 4 -10.91 13.16 -0.65
CA LEU A 4 -9.78 13.74 -1.35
C LEU A 4 -10.00 13.60 -2.86
N ASN A 5 -9.65 14.64 -3.61
CA ASN A 5 -9.66 14.57 -5.06
C ASN A 5 -8.36 13.92 -5.57
N ASP A 6 -8.28 13.67 -6.89
CA ASP A 6 -7.13 12.99 -7.46
C ASP A 6 -5.81 13.71 -7.21
N ARG A 7 -5.82 15.04 -7.25
CA ARG A 7 -4.62 15.84 -6.97
C ARG A 7 -4.18 15.69 -5.51
N GLU A 8 -5.13 15.70 -4.59
CA GLU A 8 -4.84 15.55 -3.18
C GLU A 8 -4.32 14.14 -2.87
N ILE A 9 -4.88 13.12 -3.50
CA ILE A 9 -4.40 11.74 -3.37
C ILE A 9 -2.97 11.63 -3.89
N ALA A 10 -2.68 12.17 -5.07
CA ALA A 10 -1.35 12.13 -5.63
C ALA A 10 -0.34 12.87 -4.74
N SER A 11 -0.75 14.01 -4.19
CA SER A 11 0.09 14.78 -3.29
C SER A 11 0.39 14.00 -2.01
N LEU A 12 -0.62 13.38 -1.42
CA LEU A 12 -0.45 12.58 -0.21
C LEU A 12 0.48 11.39 -0.46
N LEU A 13 0.31 10.69 -1.57
CA LEU A 13 1.13 9.52 -1.90
C LEU A 13 2.58 9.90 -2.23
N SER A 14 2.86 11.16 -2.55
CA SER A 14 4.23 11.62 -2.80
C SER A 14 4.95 12.06 -1.54
N GLU A 15 4.27 12.14 -0.40
CA GLU A 15 4.90 12.52 0.87
C GLU A 15 5.72 11.34 1.41
N PRO A 16 6.82 11.62 2.14
CA PRO A 16 7.65 10.57 2.73
C PRO A 16 7.02 10.05 4.03
N ILE A 17 5.91 9.35 3.89
CA ILE A 17 5.16 8.78 5.02
C ILE A 17 5.15 7.26 4.91
N ILE A 18 5.03 6.61 6.06
CA ILE A 18 4.89 5.16 6.11
C ILE A 18 3.44 4.80 5.82
N SER A 19 3.26 3.79 4.99
CA SER A 19 1.96 3.23 4.68
C SER A 19 1.82 1.87 5.35
N PHE A 20 0.60 1.35 5.37
CA PHE A 20 0.33 0.02 5.90
C PHE A 20 -0.31 -0.81 4.80
N ILE A 21 0.31 -1.95 4.50
CA ILE A 21 -0.22 -2.86 3.50
C ILE A 21 -0.83 -4.08 4.17
N THR A 22 -2.03 -4.44 3.74
CA THR A 22 -2.71 -5.64 4.21
C THR A 22 -2.77 -6.65 3.08
N THR A 23 -2.33 -7.85 3.37
CA THR A 23 -2.42 -9.00 2.48
C THR A 23 -3.21 -10.09 3.18
N LEU A 24 -3.59 -11.13 2.46
CA LEU A 24 -4.39 -12.22 3.02
C LEU A 24 -3.54 -13.44 3.27
N ASN A 25 -3.57 -13.91 4.51
CA ASN A 25 -2.97 -15.19 4.89
C ASN A 25 -3.72 -16.34 4.23
N ARG A 26 -3.12 -17.53 4.25
CA ARG A 26 -3.72 -18.73 3.65
C ARG A 26 -5.13 -19.02 4.18
N ASP A 27 -5.35 -18.76 5.46
CA ASP A 27 -6.66 -19.00 6.09
C ASP A 27 -7.66 -17.87 5.86
N GLY A 28 -7.27 -16.84 5.07
CA GLY A 28 -8.13 -15.69 4.79
C GLY A 28 -8.02 -14.57 5.81
N SER A 29 -7.26 -14.74 6.87
CA SER A 29 -7.09 -13.67 7.86
C SER A 29 -6.14 -12.60 7.31
N PRO A 30 -6.31 -11.33 7.73
CA PRO A 30 -5.46 -10.24 7.24
C PRO A 30 -4.10 -10.24 7.93
N HIS A 31 -3.07 -9.88 7.17
CA HIS A 31 -1.73 -9.59 7.68
C HIS A 31 -1.38 -8.17 7.27
N THR A 32 -1.14 -7.29 8.23
CA THR A 32 -0.85 -5.88 7.99
C THR A 32 0.54 -5.55 8.48
N SER A 33 1.31 -4.85 7.66
CA SER A 33 2.66 -4.41 8.04
C SER A 33 2.96 -3.03 7.49
N PRO A 34 3.84 -2.26 8.17
CA PRO A 34 4.26 -0.96 7.67
C PRO A 34 5.22 -1.13 6.51
N VAL A 35 5.11 -0.24 5.52
CA VAL A 35 5.96 -0.25 4.34
C VAL A 35 6.24 1.17 3.89
N TRP A 36 7.34 1.36 3.17
CA TRP A 36 7.56 2.57 2.39
C TRP A 36 6.97 2.36 1.01
N HIS A 37 6.30 3.38 0.51
CA HIS A 37 5.71 3.32 -0.82
C HIS A 37 6.28 4.42 -1.71
N MET A 38 6.14 4.22 -3.02
CA MET A 38 6.48 5.22 -4.02
C MET A 38 5.36 5.23 -5.05
N ALA A 39 4.88 6.43 -5.39
CA ALA A 39 3.90 6.58 -6.46
C ALA A 39 4.65 6.86 -7.76
N GLN A 40 4.37 6.08 -8.79
CA GLN A 40 5.03 6.21 -10.09
C GLN A 40 4.11 5.73 -11.20
N ASP A 41 3.89 6.57 -12.20
CA ASP A 41 3.13 6.23 -13.41
C ASP A 41 1.74 5.66 -13.10
N GLY A 42 1.04 6.26 -12.14
CA GLY A 42 -0.30 5.84 -11.75
C GLY A 42 -0.33 4.56 -10.93
N LYS A 43 0.82 4.09 -10.47
CA LYS A 43 0.94 2.88 -9.67
C LYS A 43 1.57 3.19 -8.33
N VAL A 44 1.31 2.34 -7.35
CA VAL A 44 2.00 2.40 -6.06
C VAL A 44 2.96 1.23 -5.99
N ILE A 45 4.22 1.54 -5.72
CA ILE A 45 5.30 0.56 -5.65
C ILE A 45 5.74 0.44 -4.20
N VAL A 46 5.88 -0.79 -3.73
CA VAL A 46 6.33 -1.08 -2.36
C VAL A 46 7.55 -1.99 -2.45
N ALA A 47 8.64 -1.58 -1.82
CA ALA A 47 9.82 -2.42 -1.73
C ALA A 47 9.66 -3.41 -0.57
N THR A 48 9.95 -4.67 -0.80
CA THR A 48 9.84 -5.71 0.21
C THR A 48 10.86 -6.81 -0.04
N GLY A 49 11.21 -7.54 1.00
CA GLY A 49 12.06 -8.72 0.87
C GLY A 49 11.32 -9.86 0.18
N SER A 50 12.04 -10.69 -0.55
CA SER A 50 11.46 -11.76 -1.35
C SER A 50 10.86 -12.90 -0.51
N SER A 51 11.26 -13.03 0.74
CA SER A 51 10.81 -14.12 1.61
C SER A 51 9.92 -13.63 2.75
N THR A 52 9.34 -12.44 2.62
CA THR A 52 8.45 -11.91 3.66
C THR A 52 7.07 -12.56 3.59
N VAL A 53 6.33 -12.48 4.70
CA VAL A 53 4.96 -12.99 4.75
C VAL A 53 4.10 -12.33 3.68
N LYS A 54 4.22 -10.99 3.52
CA LYS A 54 3.41 -10.29 2.52
C LYS A 54 3.73 -10.71 1.09
N SER A 55 5.00 -10.96 0.77
CA SER A 55 5.37 -11.44 -0.57
C SER A 55 4.78 -12.82 -0.84
N ASN A 56 4.85 -13.72 0.14
CA ASN A 56 4.29 -15.06 0.01
C ASN A 56 2.76 -15.01 -0.10
N ASN A 57 2.12 -14.14 0.66
CA ASN A 57 0.67 -13.98 0.60
C ASN A 57 0.22 -13.48 -0.78
N ILE A 58 0.90 -12.49 -1.34
CA ILE A 58 0.56 -11.92 -2.65
C ILE A 58 0.72 -12.96 -3.75
N ALA A 59 1.72 -13.83 -3.64
CA ALA A 59 1.93 -14.88 -4.63
C ALA A 59 0.74 -15.85 -4.72
N LYS A 60 0.03 -16.03 -3.61
CA LYS A 60 -1.13 -16.93 -3.55
C LYS A 60 -2.45 -16.21 -3.76
N ASP A 61 -2.57 -14.99 -3.24
CA ASP A 61 -3.77 -14.17 -3.37
C ASP A 61 -3.32 -12.74 -3.59
N PRO A 62 -3.52 -12.20 -4.80
CA PRO A 62 -2.99 -10.88 -5.15
C PRO A 62 -3.78 -9.72 -4.55
N ARG A 63 -4.90 -9.97 -3.89
CA ARG A 63 -5.72 -8.89 -3.31
C ARG A 63 -4.95 -8.22 -2.18
N VAL A 64 -4.88 -6.89 -2.24
CA VAL A 64 -4.19 -6.09 -1.22
C VAL A 64 -4.98 -4.84 -0.91
N SER A 65 -4.71 -4.28 0.27
CA SER A 65 -5.19 -2.96 0.66
C SER A 65 -4.00 -2.18 1.21
N LEU A 66 -3.88 -0.93 0.78
CA LEU A 66 -2.84 -0.03 1.26
C LEU A 66 -3.49 1.19 1.87
N VAL A 67 -3.06 1.57 3.08
CA VAL A 67 -3.53 2.80 3.72
C VAL A 67 -2.33 3.71 3.93
N ALA A 68 -2.46 4.96 3.49
CA ALA A 68 -1.48 6.00 3.71
C ALA A 68 -2.16 7.16 4.43
N ALA A 69 -1.55 7.66 5.50
CA ALA A 69 -2.12 8.75 6.28
C ALA A 69 -1.01 9.70 6.73
N ALA A 70 -1.23 11.00 6.53
CA ALA A 70 -0.30 12.00 7.03
C ALA A 70 -0.54 12.24 8.52
N GLY A 71 0.53 12.49 9.25
CA GLY A 71 0.46 12.72 10.69
C GLY A 71 0.17 14.17 11.08
N ARG A 72 -0.74 14.82 10.36
CA ARG A 72 -1.09 16.23 10.63
C ARG A 72 -2.59 16.42 10.70
N SER A 73 -3.03 17.51 11.28
CA SER A 73 -4.44 17.83 11.44
C SER A 73 -4.88 18.91 10.45
N PRO A 74 -6.02 18.75 9.74
CA PRO A 74 -6.79 17.52 9.68
C PRO A 74 -5.97 16.41 9.01
N GLN A 75 -6.18 15.17 9.43
CA GLN A 75 -5.38 14.07 8.92
C GLN A 75 -5.91 13.60 7.56
N PRO A 76 -5.22 13.89 6.46
CA PRO A 76 -5.58 13.30 5.18
C PRO A 76 -5.12 11.85 5.13
N TRP A 77 -5.96 11.00 4.55
CA TRP A 77 -5.64 9.59 4.41
C TRP A 77 -6.30 9.04 3.15
N VAL A 78 -5.75 7.94 2.66
CA VAL A 78 -6.28 7.25 1.50
C VAL A 78 -6.13 5.74 1.70
N GLN A 79 -7.13 5.00 1.27
CA GLN A 79 -7.07 3.55 1.21
C GLN A 79 -7.17 3.13 -0.25
N ILE A 80 -6.25 2.29 -0.68
CA ILE A 80 -6.22 1.78 -2.05
C ILE A 80 -6.40 0.26 -1.97
N ASN A 81 -7.47 -0.22 -2.57
CA ASN A 81 -7.72 -1.65 -2.69
C ASN A 81 -7.43 -2.06 -4.13
N GLY A 82 -6.76 -3.18 -4.30
CA GLY A 82 -6.41 -3.61 -5.65
C GLY A 82 -5.71 -4.95 -5.64
N LYS A 83 -5.02 -5.21 -6.73
CA LYS A 83 -4.21 -6.41 -6.88
C LYS A 83 -2.75 -6.01 -7.02
N ALA A 84 -1.89 -6.76 -6.35
CA ALA A 84 -0.46 -6.54 -6.40
C ALA A 84 0.21 -7.59 -7.27
N VAL A 85 1.29 -7.19 -7.90
CA VAL A 85 2.17 -8.08 -8.65
C VAL A 85 3.55 -7.99 -8.02
N VAL A 86 4.12 -9.12 -7.67
CA VAL A 86 5.48 -9.17 -7.15
C VAL A 86 6.43 -9.28 -8.33
N SER A 87 7.37 -8.33 -8.42
CA SER A 87 8.40 -8.37 -9.44
C SER A 87 9.77 -8.28 -8.79
N LYS A 88 10.76 -8.90 -9.42
CA LYS A 88 12.14 -8.80 -8.96
C LYS A 88 12.82 -7.66 -9.69
N PRO A 89 13.71 -6.91 -9.02
CA PRO A 89 14.53 -5.92 -9.73
C PRO A 89 15.45 -6.64 -10.72
N GLU A 90 15.63 -6.01 -11.85
CA GLU A 90 16.54 -6.49 -12.87
C GLU A 90 17.97 -6.12 -12.55
#